data_99a0b0f2a73f25ffb001bc75974d7448
#
_entry.id   99a0b0f2a73f25ffb001bc75974d7448
#
_cell.length_a   1.000
_cell.length_b   1.000
_cell.length_c   1.000
_cell.angle_alpha   90.00
_cell.angle_beta   90.00
_cell.angle_gamma   90.00
#
_symmetry.space_group_name_H-M   'P 1'
#
loop_
_entity.id
_entity.type
_entity.pdbx_description
1 polymer ?
#
loop_
_entity_poly.entity_id
_entity_poly.type
_entity_poly.pdbx_seq_one_letter_code
_entity_poly.pdbx_strand_id
1 'polypeptide(L)'
;VDKPLVVIVQGSPRMDGNCAALALDAFNACDARGCDAVIVSASMLMTSGGHPCNGCENCVSTGSCVYEDEVTLLYQMLDSASGLLWITPIYFASVPGQLKAMIDRFQFFWARRSRGETLKFETRRPAAALIVGSGNDPFGTEAVEIPLTSASNIAEFNLSKPTVLMELDEPDAILREENAGMREIAHETIRTFVDAVLKWEG
;
A
#
# COMPACT_ATOMS: atom_id res chain seq x y z
N VAL A 1 -10.16 12.30 -20.98
CA VAL A 1 -10.40 11.74 -19.64
C VAL A 1 -9.06 11.29 -19.11
N ASP A 2 -8.63 11.84 -17.96
CA ASP A 2 -7.39 11.42 -17.32
C ASP A 2 -7.51 9.96 -16.90
N LYS A 3 -6.43 9.18 -17.07
CA LYS A 3 -6.42 7.79 -16.66
C LYS A 3 -6.48 7.67 -15.14
N PRO A 4 -7.21 6.68 -14.58
CA PRO A 4 -7.15 6.41 -13.15
C PRO A 4 -5.73 6.12 -12.69
N LEU A 5 -5.28 6.77 -11.60
CA LEU A 5 -3.98 6.53 -11.01
C LEU A 5 -4.07 5.48 -9.90
N VAL A 6 -3.21 4.48 -9.96
CA VAL A 6 -3.04 3.46 -8.91
C VAL A 6 -1.70 3.66 -8.20
N VAL A 7 -1.74 3.81 -6.88
CA VAL A 7 -0.53 3.78 -6.05
C VAL A 7 -0.32 2.35 -5.53
N ILE A 8 0.82 1.76 -5.87
CA ILE A 8 1.24 0.43 -5.43
C ILE A 8 2.34 0.61 -4.38
N VAL A 9 2.03 0.30 -3.12
CA VAL A 9 3.01 0.39 -2.03
C VAL A 9 3.68 -0.96 -1.83
N GLN A 10 4.97 -1.04 -2.19
CA GLN A 10 5.82 -2.19 -1.95
C GLN A 10 6.48 -2.03 -0.57
N GLY A 11 6.06 -2.85 0.40
CA GLY A 11 6.47 -2.76 1.81
C GLY A 11 7.73 -3.54 2.17
N SER A 12 8.24 -4.41 1.29
CA SER A 12 9.44 -5.20 1.56
C SER A 12 10.72 -4.37 1.45
N PRO A 13 11.70 -4.57 2.34
CA PRO A 13 13.03 -3.99 2.14
C PRO A 13 13.83 -4.67 1.02
N ARG A 14 13.41 -5.85 0.55
CA ARG A 14 14.05 -6.56 -0.57
C ARG A 14 13.50 -6.03 -1.88
N MET A 15 14.40 -5.52 -2.73
CA MET A 15 14.02 -4.91 -4.02
C MET A 15 13.86 -5.93 -5.16
N ASP A 16 14.28 -7.18 -4.94
CA ASP A 16 14.25 -8.30 -5.88
C ASP A 16 13.47 -9.52 -5.34
N GLY A 17 12.69 -9.32 -4.26
CA GLY A 17 11.93 -10.39 -3.61
C GLY A 17 10.52 -10.57 -4.17
N ASN A 18 9.78 -11.52 -3.55
CA ASN A 18 8.39 -11.85 -3.91
C ASN A 18 7.47 -10.62 -4.00
N CYS A 19 7.58 -9.68 -3.04
CA CYS A 19 6.76 -8.46 -3.07
C CYS A 19 7.11 -7.53 -4.25
N ALA A 20 8.39 -7.47 -4.63
CA ALA A 20 8.81 -6.67 -5.78
C ALA A 20 8.30 -7.26 -7.10
N ALA A 21 8.36 -8.58 -7.26
CA ALA A 21 7.81 -9.28 -8.41
C ALA A 21 6.30 -9.05 -8.54
N LEU A 22 5.55 -9.19 -7.43
CA LEU A 22 4.11 -8.92 -7.41
C LEU A 22 3.77 -7.44 -7.68
N ALA A 23 4.61 -6.51 -7.23
CA ALA A 23 4.41 -5.09 -7.52
C ALA A 23 4.59 -4.79 -9.01
N LEU A 24 5.55 -5.45 -9.67
CA LEU A 24 5.75 -5.35 -11.12
C LEU A 24 4.58 -6.00 -11.88
N ASP A 25 4.09 -7.16 -11.43
CA ASP A 25 2.91 -7.80 -12.02
C ASP A 25 1.69 -6.87 -11.93
N ALA A 26 1.49 -6.21 -10.79
CA ALA A 26 0.42 -5.25 -10.59
C ALA A 26 0.54 -4.00 -11.47
N PHE A 27 1.75 -3.46 -11.58
CA PHE A 27 2.06 -2.33 -12.46
C PHE A 27 1.71 -2.66 -13.92
N ASN A 28 2.17 -3.81 -14.41
CA ASN A 28 1.88 -4.26 -15.77
C ASN A 28 0.38 -4.50 -15.99
N ALA A 29 -0.32 -5.04 -15.01
CA ALA A 29 -1.77 -5.25 -15.09
C ALA A 29 -2.56 -3.92 -15.16
N CYS A 30 -2.12 -2.89 -14.42
CA CYS A 30 -2.70 -1.55 -14.50
C CYS A 30 -2.51 -0.94 -15.89
N ASP A 31 -1.27 -0.97 -16.41
CA ASP A 31 -0.94 -0.43 -17.74
C ASP A 31 -1.74 -1.13 -18.85
N ALA A 32 -1.78 -2.47 -18.84
CA ALA A 32 -2.53 -3.27 -19.80
C ALA A 32 -4.04 -2.97 -19.83
N ARG A 33 -4.58 -2.39 -18.75
CA ARG A 33 -6.00 -2.05 -18.58
C ARG A 33 -6.28 -0.55 -18.67
N GLY A 34 -5.29 0.24 -18.99
CA GLY A 34 -5.40 1.69 -19.21
C GLY A 34 -5.44 2.54 -17.95
N CYS A 35 -4.93 2.02 -16.82
CA CYS A 35 -4.65 2.80 -15.63
C CYS A 35 -3.20 3.26 -15.62
N ASP A 36 -2.93 4.46 -15.13
CA ASP A 36 -1.59 4.87 -14.74
C ASP A 36 -1.26 4.24 -13.38
N ALA A 37 -0.01 3.83 -13.19
CA ALA A 37 0.42 3.23 -11.93
C ALA A 37 1.79 3.75 -11.49
N VAL A 38 2.00 3.80 -10.18
CA VAL A 38 3.30 4.12 -9.57
C VAL A 38 3.62 3.13 -8.45
N ILE A 39 4.83 2.58 -8.47
CA ILE A 39 5.34 1.73 -7.39
C ILE A 39 6.11 2.61 -6.40
N VAL A 40 5.66 2.64 -5.16
CA VAL A 40 6.32 3.32 -4.04
C VAL A 40 6.95 2.26 -3.14
N SER A 41 8.28 2.18 -3.12
CA SER A 41 8.99 1.34 -2.17
C SER A 41 9.09 2.04 -0.81
N ALA A 42 8.41 1.51 0.19
CA ALA A 42 8.45 2.05 1.55
C ALA A 42 9.88 2.05 2.12
N SER A 43 10.67 1.02 1.80
CA SER A 43 12.06 0.95 2.25
C SER A 43 12.91 2.05 1.61
N MET A 44 12.86 2.21 0.29
CA MET A 44 13.62 3.26 -0.39
C MET A 44 13.20 4.65 0.10
N LEU A 45 11.90 4.90 0.17
CA LEU A 45 11.36 6.18 0.64
C LEU A 45 11.90 6.55 2.03
N MET A 46 11.95 5.59 2.95
CA MET A 46 12.39 5.83 4.33
C MET A 46 13.91 5.83 4.50
N THR A 47 14.68 5.24 3.59
CA THR A 47 16.16 5.20 3.66
C THR A 47 16.83 6.28 2.83
N SER A 48 16.16 6.86 1.84
CA SER A 48 16.68 7.94 0.98
C SER A 48 16.41 9.37 1.51
N GLY A 49 16.04 9.49 2.78
CA GLY A 49 15.81 10.80 3.43
C GLY A 49 14.43 10.98 4.06
N GLY A 50 13.55 9.99 3.96
CA GLY A 50 12.26 10.00 4.64
C GLY A 50 12.42 9.90 6.17
N HIS A 51 11.66 10.69 6.91
CA HIS A 51 11.68 10.69 8.38
C HIS A 51 10.43 10.02 8.93
N PRO A 52 10.53 9.22 10.00
CA PRO A 52 9.35 8.73 10.73
C PRO A 52 8.61 9.90 11.40
N CYS A 53 7.33 9.70 11.68
CA CYS A 53 6.56 10.70 12.45
C CYS A 53 7.16 10.83 13.85
N ASN A 54 7.47 12.08 14.26
CA ASN A 54 8.00 12.39 15.59
C ASN A 54 6.93 12.92 16.57
N GLY A 55 5.65 12.93 16.16
CA GLY A 55 4.55 13.40 17.00
C GLY A 55 4.54 14.92 17.27
N CYS A 56 5.15 15.73 16.42
CA CYS A 56 5.28 17.19 16.64
C CYS A 56 3.96 17.98 16.50
N GLU A 57 2.87 17.35 16.03
CA GLU A 57 1.54 17.94 15.82
C GLU A 57 1.50 19.14 14.85
N ASN A 58 2.59 19.40 14.10
CA ASN A 58 2.61 20.51 13.15
C ASN A 58 1.48 20.39 12.11
N CYS A 59 1.18 19.18 11.64
CA CYS A 59 0.09 18.93 10.71
C CYS A 59 -1.30 19.22 11.30
N VAL A 60 -1.46 19.14 12.62
CA VAL A 60 -2.71 19.54 13.30
C VAL A 60 -2.87 21.06 13.30
N SER A 61 -1.80 21.80 13.57
CA SER A 61 -1.84 23.25 13.71
C SER A 61 -1.78 24.00 12.38
N THR A 62 -0.98 23.51 11.41
CA THR A 62 -0.72 24.24 10.15
C THR A 62 -1.33 23.62 8.91
N GLY A 63 -1.75 22.34 8.97
CA GLY A 63 -2.18 21.59 7.78
C GLY A 63 -1.05 20.96 6.98
N SER A 64 0.20 21.09 7.43
CA SER A 64 1.37 20.60 6.71
C SER A 64 2.28 19.78 7.63
N CYS A 65 2.95 18.79 7.10
CA CYS A 65 3.99 18.09 7.86
C CYS A 65 5.20 19.01 8.06
N VAL A 66 5.89 18.89 9.21
CA VAL A 66 7.13 19.62 9.48
C VAL A 66 8.28 19.17 8.57
N TYR A 67 8.23 17.92 8.12
CA TYR A 67 9.24 17.39 7.20
C TYR A 67 8.82 17.63 5.75
N GLU A 68 9.72 18.26 5.00
CA GLU A 68 9.63 18.45 3.56
C GLU A 68 10.51 17.38 2.88
N ASP A 69 10.03 16.15 2.88
CA ASP A 69 10.72 14.97 2.36
C ASP A 69 9.88 14.21 1.32
N GLU A 70 10.44 13.14 0.78
CA GLU A 70 9.76 12.34 -0.25
C GLU A 70 8.43 11.72 0.23
N VAL A 71 8.24 11.53 1.55
CA VAL A 71 6.95 11.07 2.10
C VAL A 71 5.85 12.10 1.86
N THR A 72 6.20 13.38 1.78
CA THR A 72 5.22 14.44 1.45
C THR A 72 4.70 14.32 0.02
N LEU A 73 5.53 13.85 -0.91
CA LEU A 73 5.08 13.56 -2.29
C LEU A 73 4.08 12.39 -2.33
N LEU A 74 4.25 11.40 -1.45
CA LEU A 74 3.30 10.30 -1.33
C LEU A 74 1.90 10.82 -0.94
N TYR A 75 1.79 11.85 -0.09
CA TYR A 75 0.47 12.42 0.24
C TYR A 75 -0.25 12.96 -0.99
N GLN A 76 0.47 13.67 -1.86
CA GLN A 76 -0.08 14.20 -3.11
C GLN A 76 -0.50 13.09 -4.07
N MET A 77 0.31 12.02 -4.17
CA MET A 77 -0.02 10.84 -4.98
C MET A 77 -1.29 10.16 -4.44
N LEU A 78 -1.39 9.95 -3.13
CA LEU A 78 -2.57 9.35 -2.50
C LEU A 78 -3.81 10.23 -2.63
N ASP A 79 -3.67 11.54 -2.57
CA ASP A 79 -4.78 12.47 -2.80
C ASP A 79 -5.30 12.43 -4.24
N SER A 80 -4.47 12.04 -5.20
CA SER A 80 -4.82 11.97 -6.62
C SER A 80 -5.18 10.55 -7.09
N ALA A 81 -4.82 9.54 -6.31
CA ALA A 81 -5.00 8.14 -6.68
C ALA A 81 -6.49 7.73 -6.71
N SER A 82 -6.86 6.94 -7.70
CA SER A 82 -8.15 6.25 -7.79
C SER A 82 -8.13 4.89 -7.09
N GLY A 83 -6.94 4.34 -6.78
CA GLY A 83 -6.78 3.07 -6.10
C GLY A 83 -5.47 2.94 -5.34
N LEU A 84 -5.47 2.10 -4.30
CA LEU A 84 -4.30 1.82 -3.46
C LEU A 84 -4.09 0.31 -3.31
N LEU A 85 -2.91 -0.19 -3.69
CA LEU A 85 -2.54 -1.58 -3.53
C LEU A 85 -1.36 -1.70 -2.58
N TRP A 86 -1.56 -2.41 -1.47
CA TRP A 86 -0.51 -2.77 -0.53
C TRP A 86 0.10 -4.13 -0.90
N ILE A 87 1.42 -4.25 -0.95
CA ILE A 87 2.12 -5.52 -1.13
C ILE A 87 3.22 -5.58 -0.09
N THR A 88 3.08 -6.43 0.92
CA THR A 88 3.98 -6.43 2.09
C THR A 88 4.27 -7.83 2.61
N PRO A 89 5.50 -8.08 3.09
CA PRO A 89 5.77 -9.31 3.82
C PRO A 89 5.32 -9.19 5.28
N ILE A 90 5.23 -10.34 5.94
CA ILE A 90 5.06 -10.43 7.40
C ILE A 90 6.45 -10.42 8.04
N TYR A 91 6.73 -9.45 8.92
CA TYR A 91 7.93 -9.38 9.72
C TYR A 91 7.56 -9.33 11.21
N PHE A 92 7.89 -10.38 11.97
CA PHE A 92 7.58 -10.47 13.41
C PHE A 92 6.13 -10.12 13.73
N ALA A 93 5.20 -10.84 13.08
CA ALA A 93 3.75 -10.64 13.20
C ALA A 93 3.27 -9.20 12.92
N SER A 94 3.96 -8.46 12.04
CA SER A 94 3.58 -7.10 11.66
C SER A 94 4.08 -6.75 10.26
N VAL A 95 3.84 -5.51 9.83
CA VAL A 95 4.47 -4.94 8.64
C VAL A 95 5.94 -4.61 8.92
N PRO A 96 6.84 -4.59 7.91
CA PRO A 96 8.22 -4.16 8.08
C PRO A 96 8.35 -2.77 8.70
N GLY A 97 9.40 -2.52 9.47
CA GLY A 97 9.62 -1.27 10.20
C GLY A 97 9.58 -0.02 9.32
N GLN A 98 10.16 -0.08 8.11
CA GLN A 98 10.12 1.04 7.15
C GLN A 98 8.69 1.33 6.67
N LEU A 99 7.90 0.28 6.38
CA LEU A 99 6.50 0.46 6.02
C LEU A 99 5.71 1.04 7.19
N LYS A 100 5.95 0.54 8.42
CA LYS A 100 5.29 1.10 9.62
C LYS A 100 5.64 2.57 9.82
N ALA A 101 6.91 2.94 9.68
CA ALA A 101 7.35 4.33 9.80
C ALA A 101 6.70 5.25 8.74
N MET A 102 6.52 4.75 7.52
CA MET A 102 5.77 5.44 6.47
C MET A 102 4.29 5.57 6.83
N ILE A 103 3.65 4.50 7.33
CA ILE A 103 2.25 4.52 7.79
C ILE A 103 2.05 5.51 8.94
N ASP A 104 3.00 5.63 9.88
CA ASP A 104 2.91 6.58 10.98
C ASP A 104 2.85 8.04 10.52
N ARG A 105 3.40 8.33 9.34
CA ARG A 105 3.27 9.63 8.70
C ARG A 105 1.83 9.94 8.21
N PHE A 106 0.92 8.96 8.18
CA PHE A 106 -0.51 9.18 7.86
C PHE A 106 -1.25 9.93 8.97
N GLN A 107 -0.59 10.29 10.07
CA GLN A 107 -1.04 11.32 11.00
C GLN A 107 -1.42 12.63 10.27
N PHE A 108 -0.83 12.89 9.11
CA PHE A 108 -1.21 14.00 8.24
C PHE A 108 -2.68 13.91 7.80
N PHE A 109 -3.14 12.75 7.35
CA PHE A 109 -4.55 12.54 6.94
C PHE A 109 -5.49 12.59 8.15
N TRP A 110 -5.05 12.03 9.30
CA TRP A 110 -5.82 12.15 10.54
C TRP A 110 -5.98 13.60 10.96
N ALA A 111 -4.93 14.40 10.88
CA ALA A 111 -4.94 15.82 11.21
C ALA A 111 -5.90 16.61 10.31
N ARG A 112 -5.95 16.31 9.01
CA ARG A 112 -6.93 16.91 8.08
C ARG A 112 -8.37 16.66 8.54
N ARG A 113 -8.69 15.42 8.88
CA ARG A 113 -10.01 15.07 9.45
C ARG A 113 -10.31 15.79 10.75
N SER A 114 -9.34 15.86 11.66
CA SER A 114 -9.51 16.54 12.96
C SER A 114 -9.80 18.02 12.81
N ARG A 115 -9.34 18.65 11.73
CA ARG A 115 -9.65 20.04 11.37
C ARG A 115 -10.99 20.19 10.65
N GLY A 116 -11.72 19.11 10.43
CA GLY A 116 -13.02 19.15 9.75
C GLY A 116 -12.90 19.34 8.22
N GLU A 117 -11.76 19.02 7.62
CA GLU A 117 -11.64 19.03 6.17
C GLU A 117 -12.59 17.97 5.57
N THR A 118 -13.36 18.37 4.57
CA THR A 118 -14.28 17.48 3.87
C THR A 118 -13.51 16.42 3.09
N LEU A 119 -14.09 15.24 2.98
CA LEU A 119 -13.58 14.19 2.11
C LEU A 119 -13.52 14.72 0.67
N LYS A 120 -12.47 14.35 -0.06
CA LYS A 120 -12.29 14.78 -1.45
C LYS A 120 -13.29 14.09 -2.38
N PHE A 121 -13.72 12.90 -2.03
CA PHE A 121 -14.59 12.06 -2.84
C PHE A 121 -15.85 11.67 -2.07
N GLU A 122 -16.97 11.51 -2.78
CA GLU A 122 -18.25 11.10 -2.18
C GLU A 122 -18.20 9.67 -1.67
N THR A 123 -17.47 8.80 -2.36
CA THR A 123 -17.29 7.39 -2.00
C THR A 123 -15.83 7.07 -1.74
N ARG A 124 -15.57 6.10 -0.85
CA ARG A 124 -14.21 5.64 -0.62
C ARG A 124 -13.66 4.92 -1.82
N ARG A 125 -12.42 5.23 -2.17
CA ARG A 125 -11.69 4.62 -3.27
C ARG A 125 -11.30 3.18 -2.96
N PRO A 126 -11.27 2.27 -3.96
CA PRO A 126 -10.90 0.89 -3.74
C PRO A 126 -9.45 0.75 -3.28
N ALA A 127 -9.23 -0.16 -2.34
CA ALA A 127 -7.91 -0.65 -1.98
C ALA A 127 -7.89 -2.17 -1.86
N ALA A 128 -6.72 -2.78 -2.11
CA ALA A 128 -6.45 -4.19 -1.91
C ALA A 128 -5.10 -4.40 -1.24
N ALA A 129 -4.87 -5.62 -0.72
CA ALA A 129 -3.59 -5.99 -0.15
C ALA A 129 -3.20 -7.42 -0.51
N LEU A 130 -1.91 -7.61 -0.84
CA LEU A 130 -1.23 -8.89 -0.92
C LEU A 130 -0.26 -8.99 0.25
N ILE A 131 -0.45 -9.98 1.11
CA ILE A 131 0.39 -10.23 2.28
C ILE A 131 1.19 -11.50 2.00
N VAL A 132 2.52 -11.40 2.07
CA VAL A 132 3.44 -12.49 1.74
C VAL A 132 4.12 -12.98 3.01
N GLY A 133 4.10 -14.28 3.25
CA GLY A 133 4.73 -14.87 4.43
C GLY A 133 5.41 -16.21 4.15
N SER A 134 6.35 -16.59 5.01
CA SER A 134 7.00 -17.89 4.99
C SER A 134 6.17 -19.02 5.62
N GLY A 135 5.15 -18.68 6.38
CA GLY A 135 4.28 -19.62 7.06
C GLY A 135 4.56 -19.75 8.56
N ASN A 136 3.68 -20.46 9.26
CA ASN A 136 3.81 -20.81 10.69
C ASN A 136 3.89 -19.63 11.69
N ASP A 137 3.46 -18.43 11.33
CA ASP A 137 3.32 -17.37 12.33
C ASP A 137 2.10 -17.67 13.22
N PRO A 138 2.29 -17.86 14.54
CA PRO A 138 1.20 -18.24 15.45
C PRO A 138 0.16 -17.12 15.63
N PHE A 139 0.49 -15.89 15.27
CA PHE A 139 -0.41 -14.75 15.36
C PHE A 139 -1.16 -14.48 14.05
N GLY A 140 -0.88 -15.26 13.00
CA GLY A 140 -1.52 -15.11 11.70
C GLY A 140 -1.22 -13.78 11.03
N THR A 141 -2.13 -13.33 10.18
CA THR A 141 -1.97 -12.10 9.39
C THR A 141 -2.65 -10.88 9.99
N GLU A 142 -3.46 -11.06 11.03
CA GLU A 142 -4.31 -10.01 11.61
C GLU A 142 -3.49 -8.77 12.01
N ALA A 143 -2.32 -8.98 12.62
CA ALA A 143 -1.43 -7.91 13.04
C ALA A 143 -0.82 -7.11 11.87
N VAL A 144 -0.81 -7.67 10.66
CA VAL A 144 -0.47 -6.97 9.41
C VAL A 144 -1.68 -6.25 8.83
N GLU A 145 -2.85 -6.87 8.87
CA GLU A 145 -4.09 -6.33 8.33
C GLU A 145 -4.56 -5.06 9.05
N ILE A 146 -4.42 -5.01 10.38
CA ILE A 146 -4.85 -3.87 11.19
C ILE A 146 -4.20 -2.54 10.75
N PRO A 147 -2.86 -2.40 10.68
CA PRO A 147 -2.24 -1.15 10.26
C PRO A 147 -2.56 -0.78 8.81
N LEU A 148 -2.67 -1.75 7.89
CA LEU A 148 -3.05 -1.48 6.50
C LEU A 148 -4.49 -0.98 6.40
N THR A 149 -5.42 -1.58 7.15
CA THR A 149 -6.82 -1.15 7.20
C THR A 149 -6.94 0.25 7.77
N SER A 150 -6.24 0.53 8.88
CA SER A 150 -6.24 1.85 9.52
C SER A 150 -5.69 2.92 8.58
N ALA A 151 -4.54 2.65 7.94
CA ALA A 151 -3.92 3.57 6.98
C ALA A 151 -4.82 3.83 5.77
N SER A 152 -5.39 2.77 5.19
CA SER A 152 -6.33 2.90 4.07
C SER A 152 -7.53 3.76 4.45
N ASN A 153 -8.16 3.46 5.58
CA ASN A 153 -9.33 4.19 6.07
C ASN A 153 -9.08 5.67 6.27
N ILE A 154 -7.95 6.04 6.87
CA ILE A 154 -7.65 7.45 7.16
C ILE A 154 -7.30 8.21 5.86
N ALA A 155 -6.73 7.54 4.87
CA ALA A 155 -6.43 8.09 3.54
C ALA A 155 -7.60 7.94 2.54
N GLU A 156 -8.83 7.66 3.01
CA GLU A 156 -10.07 7.60 2.22
C GLU A 156 -10.14 6.44 1.22
N PHE A 157 -9.51 5.32 1.55
CA PHE A 157 -9.64 4.09 0.80
C PHE A 157 -10.44 3.03 1.57
N ASN A 158 -11.11 2.15 0.85
CA ASN A 158 -11.82 0.99 1.38
C ASN A 158 -11.02 -0.27 1.06
N LEU A 159 -10.27 -0.77 2.05
CA LEU A 159 -9.48 -1.97 1.89
C LEU A 159 -10.39 -3.20 1.88
N SER A 160 -10.37 -3.95 0.78
CA SER A 160 -10.98 -5.26 0.70
C SER A 160 -10.24 -6.26 1.60
N LYS A 161 -10.85 -7.44 1.84
CA LYS A 161 -10.15 -8.50 2.59
C LYS A 161 -8.81 -8.80 1.92
N PRO A 162 -7.68 -8.73 2.66
CA PRO A 162 -6.37 -9.04 2.12
C PRO A 162 -6.25 -10.47 1.59
N THR A 163 -5.50 -10.63 0.51
CA THR A 163 -5.08 -11.93 0.00
C THR A 163 -3.74 -12.30 0.63
N VAL A 164 -3.68 -13.48 1.20
CA VAL A 164 -2.51 -13.98 1.93
C VAL A 164 -1.85 -15.08 1.13
N LEU A 165 -0.55 -14.94 0.89
CA LEU A 165 0.30 -15.85 0.13
C LEU A 165 1.39 -16.37 1.08
N MET A 166 1.25 -17.61 1.53
CA MET A 166 2.15 -18.22 2.51
C MET A 166 3.11 -19.21 1.85
N GLU A 167 4.09 -19.70 2.61
CA GLU A 167 5.10 -20.68 2.15
C GLU A 167 6.02 -20.12 1.05
N LEU A 168 6.27 -18.81 1.06
CA LEU A 168 7.15 -18.12 0.12
C LEU A 168 8.45 -17.69 0.83
N ASP A 169 9.26 -18.69 1.25
CA ASP A 169 10.45 -18.48 2.07
C ASP A 169 11.60 -17.82 1.31
N GLU A 170 11.78 -18.22 0.06
CA GLU A 170 12.86 -17.70 -0.79
C GLU A 170 12.46 -16.39 -1.51
N PRO A 171 13.41 -15.52 -1.83
CA PRO A 171 13.13 -14.23 -2.44
C PRO A 171 12.37 -14.29 -3.76
N ASP A 172 12.59 -15.32 -4.55
CA ASP A 172 12.00 -15.54 -5.88
C ASP A 172 10.91 -16.62 -5.90
N ALA A 173 10.49 -17.09 -4.73
CA ALA A 173 9.56 -18.24 -4.62
C ALA A 173 8.29 -18.04 -5.45
N ILE A 174 7.71 -16.85 -5.48
CA ILE A 174 6.48 -16.58 -6.23
C ILE A 174 6.64 -16.75 -7.76
N LEU A 175 7.87 -16.71 -8.26
CA LEU A 175 8.18 -16.87 -9.69
C LEU A 175 8.38 -18.30 -10.12
N ARG A 176 8.53 -19.22 -9.15
CA ARG A 176 8.80 -20.63 -9.42
C ARG A 176 7.53 -21.36 -9.89
N GLU A 177 7.70 -22.35 -10.75
CA GLU A 177 6.59 -23.14 -11.32
C GLU A 177 5.75 -23.83 -10.24
N GLU A 178 6.37 -24.32 -9.19
CA GLU A 178 5.69 -24.94 -8.04
C GLU A 178 4.71 -24.01 -7.33
N ASN A 179 4.91 -22.68 -7.42
CA ASN A 179 4.06 -21.65 -6.82
C ASN A 179 3.15 -20.95 -7.83
N ALA A 180 3.01 -21.50 -9.04
CA ALA A 180 2.16 -20.91 -10.08
C ALA A 180 0.70 -20.69 -9.62
N GLY A 181 0.17 -21.61 -8.79
CA GLY A 181 -1.17 -21.46 -8.22
C GLY A 181 -1.30 -20.26 -7.29
N MET A 182 -0.31 -19.98 -6.44
CA MET A 182 -0.30 -18.80 -5.57
C MET A 182 -0.14 -17.52 -6.37
N ARG A 183 0.70 -17.55 -7.40
CA ARG A 183 0.84 -16.40 -8.31
C ARG A 183 -0.47 -16.11 -9.04
N GLU A 184 -1.23 -17.13 -9.47
CA GLU A 184 -2.53 -16.94 -10.10
C GLU A 184 -3.55 -16.33 -9.13
N ILE A 185 -3.56 -16.73 -7.86
CA ILE A 185 -4.39 -16.12 -6.82
C ILE A 185 -4.05 -14.62 -6.65
N ALA A 186 -2.75 -14.28 -6.66
CA ALA A 186 -2.32 -12.88 -6.61
C ALA A 186 -2.78 -12.10 -7.84
N HIS A 187 -2.63 -12.68 -9.04
CA HIS A 187 -3.09 -12.06 -10.28
C HIS A 187 -4.61 -11.84 -10.31
N GLU A 188 -5.40 -12.79 -9.78
CA GLU A 188 -6.86 -12.63 -9.67
C GLU A 188 -7.22 -11.48 -8.73
N THR A 189 -6.51 -11.36 -7.60
CA THR A 189 -6.68 -10.24 -6.67
C THR A 189 -6.36 -8.90 -7.35
N ILE A 190 -5.25 -8.83 -8.08
CA ILE A 190 -4.84 -7.65 -8.83
C ILE A 190 -5.89 -7.29 -9.90
N ARG A 191 -6.36 -8.27 -10.68
CA ARG A 191 -7.40 -8.05 -11.71
C ARG A 191 -8.69 -7.50 -11.11
N THR A 192 -9.17 -8.13 -10.03
CA THR A 192 -10.38 -7.71 -9.32
C THR A 192 -10.26 -6.30 -8.77
N PHE A 193 -9.09 -5.97 -8.20
CA PHE A 193 -8.79 -4.63 -7.72
C PHE A 193 -8.79 -3.59 -8.85
N VAL A 194 -8.10 -3.86 -9.96
CA VAL A 194 -8.06 -2.94 -11.12
C VAL A 194 -9.47 -2.76 -11.70
N ASP A 195 -10.29 -3.80 -11.75
CA ASP A 195 -11.68 -3.70 -12.16
C ASP A 195 -12.50 -2.79 -11.24
N ALA A 196 -12.26 -2.86 -9.93
CA ALA A 196 -12.90 -1.98 -8.97
C ALA A 196 -12.47 -0.52 -9.16
N VAL A 197 -11.20 -0.27 -9.45
CA VAL A 197 -10.67 1.07 -9.76
C VAL A 197 -11.32 1.65 -11.01
N LEU A 198 -11.43 0.86 -12.07
CA LEU A 198 -12.04 1.29 -13.33
C LEU A 198 -13.55 1.56 -13.25
N LYS A 199 -14.24 0.91 -12.31
CA LYS A 199 -15.69 1.09 -12.06
C LYS A 199 -15.98 2.16 -11.01
N TRP A 200 -14.97 2.64 -10.31
CA TRP A 200 -15.17 3.62 -9.26
C TRP A 200 -15.50 4.99 -9.88
N GLU A 201 -16.67 5.49 -9.53
CA GLU A 201 -17.18 6.81 -9.89
C GLU A 201 -17.03 7.71 -8.64
N GLY A 202 -16.14 8.68 -8.68
CA GLY A 202 -15.68 9.55 -7.62
C GLY A 202 -16.72 10.27 -6.79
#